data_af2f6ffbf3e4d7bad4d45100a54f502a
#
_entry.id   af2f6ffbf3e4d7bad4d45100a54f502a
#
_cell.length_a   1.000
_cell.length_b   1.000
_cell.length_c   1.000
_cell.angle_alpha   90.00
_cell.angle_beta   90.00
_cell.angle_gamma   90.00
#
_symmetry.space_group_name_H-M   'P 1'
#
loop_
_entity.id
_entity.type
_entity.pdbx_description
1 polymer ?
#
loop_
_entity_poly.entity_id
_entity_poly.type
_entity_poly.pdbx_seq_one_letter_code
_entity_poly.pdbx_strand_id
1 'polypeptide(L)'
;AAFFIDSEIWPNMILNLKKKKIPIILINGRITHKSFIRWKFFENFSKKIFDNFNLCFSSNKETVNFLKKLGAKKILNVGNLKFSQTEKKSEKIQENLKKFFKSKKVWCASSTHFNEENLCGLVHKELKKKYTNLLTIIIPRHINRTPSIKKDLNKLGLKVHTQDLKSKIPDDTDIYIVNAYGKTKSFYNYCKSVFLGGSIINHGGQNPLEAARFGCKILHGPNVSNFKEIYTFLNQNKISSKITSPKMMSKILVKFFSKKSVSNKVKKKINNIGQKILNVTYKEVNLLLKNEI
;
A
#
# COMPACT_ATOMS: atom_id res chain seq x y z
N ALA A 1 -25.53 -14.70 5.72
CA ALA A 1 -24.89 -14.29 4.47
C ALA A 1 -23.41 -14.67 4.47
N ALA A 2 -22.84 -14.88 3.29
CA ALA A 2 -21.42 -15.13 3.08
C ALA A 2 -20.77 -13.91 2.39
N PHE A 3 -19.61 -13.52 2.86
CA PHE A 3 -18.87 -12.37 2.34
C PHE A 3 -17.57 -12.81 1.67
N PHE A 4 -17.40 -12.45 0.41
CA PHE A 4 -16.16 -12.59 -0.34
C PHE A 4 -15.51 -11.22 -0.45
N ILE A 5 -14.18 -11.15 -0.34
CA ILE A 5 -13.47 -9.86 -0.25
C ILE A 5 -12.41 -9.76 -1.36
N ASP A 6 -12.24 -8.56 -1.91
CA ASP A 6 -11.26 -8.23 -2.98
C ASP A 6 -11.43 -9.14 -4.22
N SER A 7 -10.48 -10.04 -4.45
CA SER A 7 -10.45 -10.97 -5.61
C SER A 7 -10.65 -12.43 -5.19
N GLU A 8 -11.05 -12.67 -3.95
CA GLU A 8 -11.23 -14.01 -3.38
C GLU A 8 -12.55 -14.63 -3.87
N ILE A 9 -12.56 -15.14 -5.10
CA ILE A 9 -13.73 -15.75 -5.74
C ILE A 9 -13.47 -17.26 -5.88
N TRP A 10 -14.13 -18.02 -5.02
CA TRP A 10 -13.96 -19.47 -4.89
C TRP A 10 -15.18 -20.22 -5.44
N PRO A 11 -15.13 -20.74 -6.70
CA PRO A 11 -16.29 -21.32 -7.37
C PRO A 11 -17.04 -22.40 -6.57
N ASN A 12 -16.31 -23.36 -6.01
CA ASN A 12 -16.91 -24.45 -5.27
C ASN A 12 -17.66 -23.96 -4.01
N MET A 13 -17.10 -22.96 -3.31
CA MET A 13 -17.77 -22.36 -2.17
C MET A 13 -19.04 -21.63 -2.59
N ILE A 14 -18.98 -20.84 -3.66
CA ILE A 14 -20.13 -20.09 -4.20
C ILE A 14 -21.28 -21.04 -4.59
N LEU A 15 -20.97 -22.12 -5.31
CA LEU A 15 -21.98 -23.10 -5.73
C LEU A 15 -22.61 -23.83 -4.53
N ASN A 16 -21.83 -24.18 -3.52
CA ASN A 16 -22.33 -24.82 -2.30
C ASN A 16 -23.20 -23.87 -1.45
N LEU A 17 -22.80 -22.61 -1.33
CA LEU A 17 -23.60 -21.58 -0.65
C LEU A 17 -24.93 -21.34 -1.35
N LYS A 18 -24.93 -21.32 -2.69
CA LYS A 18 -26.16 -21.20 -3.49
C LYS A 18 -27.12 -22.36 -3.26
N LYS A 19 -26.60 -23.60 -3.25
CA LYS A 19 -27.44 -24.80 -2.94
C LYS A 19 -28.11 -24.68 -1.58
N LYS A 20 -27.42 -24.07 -0.59
CA LYS A 20 -27.94 -23.81 0.76
C LYS A 20 -28.78 -22.54 0.88
N LYS A 21 -29.05 -21.84 -0.23
CA LYS A 21 -29.80 -20.56 -0.27
C LYS A 21 -29.19 -19.48 0.62
N ILE A 22 -27.87 -19.50 0.84
CA ILE A 22 -27.17 -18.49 1.65
C ILE A 22 -26.86 -17.29 0.78
N PRO A 23 -27.27 -16.05 1.15
CA PRO A 23 -26.95 -14.84 0.41
C PRO A 23 -25.42 -14.62 0.30
N ILE A 24 -24.96 -14.29 -0.91
CA ILE A 24 -23.54 -14.13 -1.25
C ILE A 24 -23.25 -12.69 -1.65
N ILE A 25 -22.31 -12.07 -0.97
CA ILE A 25 -21.96 -10.66 -1.16
C ILE A 25 -20.47 -10.55 -1.48
N LEU A 26 -20.12 -9.83 -2.57
CA LEU A 26 -18.73 -9.46 -2.87
C LEU A 26 -18.46 -8.07 -2.34
N ILE A 27 -17.54 -7.95 -1.38
CA ILE A 27 -17.11 -6.67 -0.79
C ILE A 27 -15.75 -6.25 -1.37
N ASN A 28 -15.65 -4.96 -1.73
CA ASN A 28 -14.42 -4.38 -2.30
C ASN A 28 -13.94 -5.11 -3.55
N GLY A 29 -14.88 -5.67 -4.33
CA GLY A 29 -14.57 -6.50 -5.49
C GLY A 29 -13.57 -5.80 -6.41
N ARG A 30 -12.54 -6.55 -6.81
CA ARG A 30 -11.50 -6.10 -7.70
C ARG A 30 -11.15 -7.19 -8.69
N ILE A 31 -11.42 -6.93 -9.98
CA ILE A 31 -11.06 -7.83 -11.08
C ILE A 31 -10.04 -7.09 -11.96
N THR A 32 -8.85 -7.69 -12.12
CA THR A 32 -7.84 -7.17 -13.04
C THR A 32 -8.14 -7.61 -14.46
N HIS A 33 -7.64 -6.89 -15.48
CA HIS A 33 -7.77 -7.29 -16.87
C HIS A 33 -7.29 -8.72 -17.13
N LYS A 34 -6.16 -9.12 -16.54
CA LYS A 34 -5.63 -10.50 -16.63
C LYS A 34 -6.61 -11.53 -16.05
N SER A 35 -7.20 -11.23 -14.90
CA SER A 35 -8.20 -12.09 -14.26
C SER A 35 -9.49 -12.15 -15.07
N PHE A 36 -9.93 -11.00 -15.61
CA PHE A 36 -11.11 -10.94 -16.46
C PHE A 36 -10.99 -11.82 -17.73
N ILE A 37 -9.83 -11.78 -18.43
CA ILE A 37 -9.59 -12.63 -19.60
C ILE A 37 -9.67 -14.11 -19.24
N ARG A 38 -9.08 -14.51 -18.11
CA ARG A 38 -9.15 -15.91 -17.64
C ARG A 38 -10.59 -16.35 -17.37
N TRP A 39 -11.39 -15.53 -16.69
CA TRP A 39 -12.78 -15.81 -16.43
C TRP A 39 -13.60 -15.85 -17.74
N LYS A 40 -13.35 -14.93 -18.65
CA LYS A 40 -14.05 -14.86 -19.92
C LYS A 40 -13.79 -16.09 -20.82
N PHE A 41 -12.62 -16.71 -20.71
CA PHE A 41 -12.32 -17.93 -21.46
C PHE A 41 -13.32 -19.06 -21.16
N PHE A 42 -13.84 -19.13 -19.94
CA PHE A 42 -14.90 -20.05 -19.53
C PHE A 42 -16.23 -19.33 -19.32
N GLU A 43 -16.75 -18.68 -20.37
CA GLU A 43 -17.86 -17.72 -20.28
C GLU A 43 -19.11 -18.28 -19.58
N ASN A 44 -19.59 -19.46 -19.97
CA ASN A 44 -20.78 -20.08 -19.38
C ASN A 44 -20.59 -20.41 -17.88
N PHE A 45 -19.40 -20.90 -17.54
CA PHE A 45 -19.04 -21.17 -16.15
C PHE A 45 -18.94 -19.88 -15.34
N SER A 46 -18.30 -18.86 -15.88
CA SER A 46 -18.18 -17.55 -15.22
C SER A 46 -19.54 -16.93 -14.95
N LYS A 47 -20.43 -16.90 -15.96
CA LYS A 47 -21.80 -16.42 -15.79
C LYS A 47 -22.52 -17.17 -14.66
N LYS A 48 -22.41 -18.50 -14.64
CA LYS A 48 -22.99 -19.32 -13.57
C LYS A 48 -22.43 -18.97 -12.19
N ILE A 49 -21.15 -18.62 -12.05
CA ILE A 49 -20.54 -18.24 -10.78
C ILE A 49 -20.95 -16.82 -10.36
N PHE A 50 -20.80 -15.85 -11.26
CA PHE A 50 -21.01 -14.44 -10.93
C PHE A 50 -22.49 -14.07 -10.78
N ASP A 51 -23.41 -14.80 -11.43
CA ASP A 51 -24.86 -14.65 -11.26
C ASP A 51 -25.35 -15.05 -9.84
N ASN A 52 -24.56 -15.81 -9.11
CA ASN A 52 -24.89 -16.21 -7.73
C ASN A 52 -24.64 -15.12 -6.68
N PHE A 53 -23.93 -14.03 -7.02
CA PHE A 53 -23.79 -12.93 -6.09
C PHE A 53 -25.07 -12.10 -5.99
N ASN A 54 -25.65 -12.05 -4.79
CA ASN A 54 -26.81 -11.21 -4.49
C ASN A 54 -26.45 -9.72 -4.59
N LEU A 55 -25.20 -9.36 -4.24
CA LEU A 55 -24.71 -7.98 -4.30
C LEU A 55 -23.19 -7.94 -4.46
N CYS A 56 -22.70 -7.11 -5.37
CA CYS A 56 -21.28 -6.84 -5.59
C CYS A 56 -20.96 -5.38 -5.32
N PHE A 57 -20.09 -5.10 -4.36
CA PHE A 57 -19.47 -3.78 -4.16
C PHE A 57 -18.15 -3.72 -4.90
N SER A 58 -18.09 -2.92 -5.94
CA SER A 58 -16.89 -2.74 -6.75
C SER A 58 -16.00 -1.63 -6.21
N SER A 59 -14.69 -1.86 -6.22
CA SER A 59 -13.68 -0.87 -5.84
C SER A 59 -13.42 0.20 -6.89
N ASN A 60 -13.81 -0.03 -8.15
CA ASN A 60 -13.57 0.89 -9.27
C ASN A 60 -14.48 0.61 -10.48
N LYS A 61 -14.54 1.59 -11.42
CA LYS A 61 -15.38 1.51 -12.63
C LYS A 61 -14.99 0.39 -13.59
N GLU A 62 -13.70 0.06 -13.69
CA GLU A 62 -13.24 -1.03 -14.56
C GLU A 62 -13.77 -2.38 -14.08
N THR A 63 -13.70 -2.63 -12.78
CA THR A 63 -14.27 -3.84 -12.15
C THR A 63 -15.79 -3.92 -12.32
N VAL A 64 -16.53 -2.79 -12.28
CA VAL A 64 -17.98 -2.79 -12.60
C VAL A 64 -18.22 -3.37 -13.99
N ASN A 65 -17.45 -2.89 -14.97
CA ASN A 65 -17.61 -3.35 -16.36
C ASN A 65 -17.26 -4.85 -16.50
N PHE A 66 -16.23 -5.31 -15.79
CA PHE A 66 -15.86 -6.73 -15.82
C PHE A 66 -16.92 -7.60 -15.14
N LEU A 67 -17.38 -7.23 -13.96
CA LEU A 67 -18.43 -7.96 -13.23
C LEU A 67 -19.72 -8.09 -14.05
N LYS A 68 -20.15 -7.01 -14.73
CA LYS A 68 -21.32 -7.04 -15.65
C LYS A 68 -21.12 -8.07 -16.77
N LYS A 69 -19.95 -8.04 -17.44
CA LYS A 69 -19.63 -8.97 -18.51
C LYS A 69 -19.49 -10.42 -18.05
N LEU A 70 -19.15 -10.64 -16.80
CA LEU A 70 -19.04 -11.97 -16.17
C LEU A 70 -20.38 -12.50 -15.64
N GLY A 71 -21.46 -11.70 -15.66
CA GLY A 71 -22.80 -12.15 -15.30
C GLY A 71 -23.34 -11.68 -13.95
N ALA A 72 -22.60 -10.85 -13.20
CA ALA A 72 -23.10 -10.28 -11.96
C ALA A 72 -24.25 -9.30 -12.22
N LYS A 73 -25.36 -9.42 -11.50
CA LYS A 73 -26.60 -8.64 -11.74
C LYS A 73 -26.63 -7.34 -10.94
N LYS A 74 -26.41 -7.40 -9.65
CA LYS A 74 -26.48 -6.23 -8.76
C LYS A 74 -25.10 -5.76 -8.37
N ILE A 75 -24.66 -4.62 -8.96
CA ILE A 75 -23.30 -4.09 -8.79
C ILE A 75 -23.37 -2.62 -8.37
N LEU A 76 -22.72 -2.28 -7.26
CA LEU A 76 -22.57 -0.91 -6.77
C LEU A 76 -21.11 -0.48 -6.81
N ASN A 77 -20.82 0.64 -7.47
CA ASN A 77 -19.50 1.24 -7.47
C ASN A 77 -19.36 2.17 -6.26
N VAL A 78 -18.90 1.65 -5.15
CA VAL A 78 -18.74 2.40 -3.90
C VAL A 78 -17.35 3.00 -3.73
N GLY A 79 -16.36 2.48 -4.47
CA GLY A 79 -14.95 2.83 -4.31
C GLY A 79 -14.19 1.83 -3.43
N ASN A 80 -12.89 2.09 -3.22
CA ASN A 80 -12.00 1.17 -2.55
C ASN A 80 -12.10 1.28 -1.02
N LEU A 81 -12.57 0.24 -0.36
CA LEU A 81 -12.70 0.16 1.11
C LEU A 81 -11.38 0.37 1.87
N LYS A 82 -10.22 0.24 1.22
CA LYS A 82 -8.93 0.57 1.85
C LYS A 82 -8.83 2.02 2.31
N PHE A 83 -9.65 2.92 1.73
CA PHE A 83 -9.81 4.28 2.26
C PHE A 83 -10.48 4.34 3.63
N SER A 84 -11.26 3.35 4.06
CA SER A 84 -11.94 3.34 5.36
C SER A 84 -11.09 2.81 6.51
N GLN A 85 -9.92 2.21 6.22
CA GLN A 85 -9.02 1.73 7.26
C GLN A 85 -8.67 2.87 8.22
N THR A 86 -8.93 2.67 9.51
CA THR A 86 -8.46 3.58 10.57
C THR A 86 -7.07 3.18 11.01
N GLU A 87 -6.21 4.17 11.24
CA GLU A 87 -4.87 3.89 11.74
C GLU A 87 -4.94 3.52 13.23
N LYS A 88 -4.62 2.27 13.56
CA LYS A 88 -4.34 1.88 14.95
C LYS A 88 -3.14 2.69 15.45
N LYS A 89 -3.09 3.03 16.73
CA LYS A 89 -1.93 3.70 17.34
C LYS A 89 -0.66 2.91 16.98
N SER A 90 0.35 3.61 16.47
CA SER A 90 1.66 3.01 16.21
C SER A 90 2.31 2.62 17.54
N GLU A 91 3.00 1.49 17.59
CA GLU A 91 3.84 1.17 18.73
C GLU A 91 4.92 2.24 18.91
N LYS A 92 5.21 2.56 20.15
CA LYS A 92 6.29 3.51 20.47
C LYS A 92 7.63 2.82 20.17
N ILE A 93 8.51 3.50 19.46
CA ILE A 93 9.91 3.09 19.35
C ILE A 93 10.67 3.49 20.61
N GLN A 94 11.81 2.82 20.87
CA GLN A 94 12.66 3.12 22.02
C GLN A 94 13.13 4.58 21.99
N GLU A 95 13.31 5.20 23.17
CA GLU A 95 13.60 6.62 23.28
C GLU A 95 14.97 7.00 22.70
N ASN A 96 15.98 6.13 22.83
CA ASN A 96 17.30 6.28 22.19
C ASN A 96 17.18 6.35 20.66
N LEU A 97 16.40 5.44 20.06
CA LEU A 97 16.15 5.40 18.61
C LEU A 97 15.39 6.66 18.13
N LYS A 98 14.44 7.12 18.92
CA LYS A 98 13.70 8.35 18.66
C LYS A 98 14.60 9.58 18.68
N LYS A 99 15.50 9.69 19.66
CA LYS A 99 16.51 10.76 19.74
C LYS A 99 17.43 10.73 18.53
N PHE A 100 17.92 9.54 18.15
CA PHE A 100 18.77 9.35 16.97
C PHE A 100 18.06 9.80 15.67
N PHE A 101 16.80 9.40 15.44
CA PHE A 101 16.07 9.82 14.23
C PHE A 101 15.80 11.34 14.21
N LYS A 102 15.56 11.95 15.36
CA LYS A 102 15.33 13.41 15.43
C LYS A 102 16.57 14.22 15.10
N SER A 103 17.78 13.70 15.36
CA SER A 103 19.04 14.36 15.02
C SER A 103 19.42 14.27 13.54
N LYS A 104 18.71 13.44 12.76
CA LYS A 104 19.01 13.15 11.35
C LYS A 104 17.95 13.71 10.41
N LYS A 105 18.33 13.91 9.17
CA LYS A 105 17.40 14.12 8.05
C LYS A 105 16.98 12.76 7.52
N VAL A 106 15.74 12.34 7.79
CA VAL A 106 15.27 10.98 7.58
C VAL A 106 14.32 10.87 6.40
N TRP A 107 14.47 9.85 5.58
CA TRP A 107 13.48 9.34 4.66
C TRP A 107 13.42 7.81 4.75
N CYS A 108 12.33 7.22 4.27
CA CYS A 108 12.09 5.79 4.41
C CYS A 108 11.86 5.12 3.05
N ALA A 109 12.41 3.94 2.86
CA ALA A 109 12.04 3.00 1.80
C ALA A 109 11.30 1.83 2.47
N SER A 110 10.00 1.70 2.21
CA SER A 110 9.12 0.76 2.91
C SER A 110 8.61 -0.33 2.00
N SER A 111 8.54 -1.55 2.51
CA SER A 111 8.11 -2.76 1.80
C SER A 111 8.91 -3.00 0.53
N THR A 112 10.22 -2.85 0.63
CA THR A 112 11.13 -2.97 -0.51
C THR A 112 11.30 -4.43 -0.95
N HIS A 113 11.49 -4.61 -2.24
CA HIS A 113 11.73 -5.88 -2.90
C HIS A 113 13.14 -5.91 -3.50
N PHE A 114 13.51 -7.08 -4.04
CA PHE A 114 14.83 -7.30 -4.64
C PHE A 114 15.22 -6.17 -5.63
N ASN A 115 16.44 -5.69 -5.54
CA ASN A 115 17.05 -4.56 -6.26
C ASN A 115 16.49 -3.15 -5.92
N GLU A 116 15.37 -3.01 -5.24
CA GLU A 116 14.87 -1.70 -4.83
C GLU A 116 15.74 -1.09 -3.70
N GLU A 117 16.34 -1.93 -2.87
CA GLU A 117 17.26 -1.50 -1.81
C GLU A 117 18.56 -0.92 -2.38
N ASN A 118 19.10 -1.52 -3.44
CA ASN A 118 20.29 -0.99 -4.14
C ASN A 118 20.00 0.38 -4.77
N LEU A 119 18.83 0.54 -5.40
CA LEU A 119 18.36 1.82 -5.88
C LEU A 119 18.32 2.86 -4.74
N CYS A 120 17.79 2.49 -3.58
CA CYS A 120 17.74 3.36 -2.40
C CYS A 120 19.14 3.72 -1.89
N GLY A 121 20.09 2.78 -1.92
CA GLY A 121 21.50 3.02 -1.59
C GLY A 121 22.17 4.05 -2.49
N LEU A 122 21.97 3.95 -3.81
CA LEU A 122 22.45 4.92 -4.78
C LEU A 122 21.85 6.33 -4.56
N VAL A 123 20.54 6.38 -4.26
CA VAL A 123 19.85 7.62 -3.90
C VAL A 123 20.43 8.23 -2.63
N HIS A 124 20.72 7.41 -1.60
CA HIS A 124 21.35 7.86 -0.38
C HIS A 124 22.71 8.51 -0.67
N LYS A 125 23.58 7.85 -1.43
CA LYS A 125 24.91 8.41 -1.81
C LYS A 125 24.80 9.77 -2.50
N GLU A 126 23.85 9.92 -3.41
CA GLU A 126 23.64 11.18 -4.11
C GLU A 126 23.14 12.28 -3.16
N LEU A 127 22.19 11.96 -2.27
CA LEU A 127 21.66 12.90 -1.28
C LEU A 127 22.68 13.28 -0.21
N LYS A 128 23.58 12.36 0.17
CA LYS A 128 24.60 12.59 1.20
C LYS A 128 25.60 13.65 0.79
N LYS A 129 25.83 13.86 -0.52
CA LYS A 129 26.64 14.98 -1.03
C LYS A 129 26.10 16.34 -0.57
N LYS A 130 24.80 16.45 -0.32
CA LYS A 130 24.12 17.69 0.11
C LYS A 130 23.73 17.70 1.60
N TYR A 131 23.49 16.54 2.18
CA TYR A 131 22.99 16.39 3.54
C TYR A 131 23.88 15.42 4.32
N THR A 132 24.86 15.95 5.05
CA THR A 132 25.84 15.14 5.80
C THR A 132 25.19 14.29 6.91
N ASN A 133 24.11 14.79 7.52
CA ASN A 133 23.35 14.11 8.57
C ASN A 133 22.15 13.28 8.03
N LEU A 134 22.24 12.81 6.79
CA LEU A 134 21.19 12.00 6.15
C LEU A 134 21.14 10.59 6.75
N LEU A 135 19.92 10.08 6.94
CA LEU A 135 19.65 8.69 7.28
C LEU A 135 18.57 8.13 6.35
N THR A 136 18.78 6.94 5.80
CA THR A 136 17.76 6.18 5.09
C THR A 136 17.30 5.01 5.92
N ILE A 137 15.99 4.93 6.20
CA ILE A 137 15.38 3.76 6.82
C ILE A 137 14.91 2.82 5.73
N ILE A 138 15.32 1.55 5.77
CA ILE A 138 14.84 0.51 4.86
C ILE A 138 14.02 -0.50 5.65
N ILE A 139 12.78 -0.73 5.22
CA ILE A 139 11.87 -1.73 5.78
C ILE A 139 11.58 -2.75 4.68
N PRO A 140 12.31 -3.88 4.64
CA PRO A 140 12.11 -4.89 3.62
C PRO A 140 10.72 -5.54 3.72
N ARG A 141 10.16 -5.93 2.58
CA ARG A 141 8.92 -6.72 2.55
C ARG A 141 9.13 -8.09 3.20
N HIS A 142 10.31 -8.67 3.02
CA HIS A 142 10.71 -9.96 3.55
C HIS A 142 11.97 -9.81 4.38
N ILE A 143 11.85 -9.94 5.70
CA ILE A 143 12.93 -9.71 6.66
C ILE A 143 14.06 -10.74 6.55
N ASN A 144 13.79 -11.95 6.07
CA ASN A 144 14.80 -12.98 5.79
C ASN A 144 15.88 -12.53 4.77
N ARG A 145 15.60 -11.48 3.99
CA ARG A 145 16.56 -10.86 3.05
C ARG A 145 17.52 -9.87 3.70
N THR A 146 17.32 -9.53 4.98
CA THR A 146 18.15 -8.52 5.67
C THR A 146 19.66 -8.76 5.54
N PRO A 147 20.19 -9.99 5.70
CA PRO A 147 21.63 -10.22 5.54
C PRO A 147 22.16 -9.90 4.14
N SER A 148 21.44 -10.31 3.08
CA SER A 148 21.83 -10.01 1.70
C SER A 148 21.74 -8.52 1.38
N ILE A 149 20.68 -7.83 1.84
CA ILE A 149 20.50 -6.38 1.69
C ILE A 149 21.68 -5.64 2.35
N LYS A 150 22.04 -6.00 3.58
CA LYS A 150 23.19 -5.42 4.29
C LYS A 150 24.49 -5.60 3.51
N LYS A 151 24.74 -6.82 3.02
CA LYS A 151 25.93 -7.13 2.21
C LYS A 151 26.01 -6.27 0.95
N ASP A 152 24.90 -6.13 0.22
CA ASP A 152 24.87 -5.37 -1.05
C ASP A 152 25.03 -3.86 -0.81
N LEU A 153 24.43 -3.31 0.23
CA LEU A 153 24.58 -1.90 0.59
C LEU A 153 25.99 -1.59 1.12
N ASN A 154 26.63 -2.51 1.84
CA ASN A 154 28.02 -2.37 2.26
C ASN A 154 28.98 -2.34 1.06
N LYS A 155 28.72 -3.15 0.00
CA LYS A 155 29.49 -3.07 -1.27
C LYS A 155 29.40 -1.71 -1.95
N LEU A 156 28.32 -0.95 -1.71
CA LEU A 156 28.20 0.43 -2.18
C LEU A 156 28.99 1.42 -1.31
N GLY A 157 29.71 0.96 -0.28
CA GLY A 157 30.45 1.80 0.66
C GLY A 157 29.56 2.50 1.70
N LEU A 158 28.35 1.99 1.96
CA LEU A 158 27.41 2.57 2.94
C LEU A 158 27.56 1.89 4.29
N LYS A 159 27.48 2.67 5.37
CA LYS A 159 27.49 2.19 6.75
C LYS A 159 26.08 1.72 7.15
N VAL A 160 25.89 0.40 7.22
CA VAL A 160 24.58 -0.21 7.42
C VAL A 160 24.43 -0.75 8.84
N HIS A 161 23.46 -0.24 9.59
CA HIS A 161 23.05 -0.78 10.87
C HIS A 161 21.70 -1.53 10.72
N THR A 162 21.66 -2.76 11.21
CA THR A 162 20.40 -3.55 11.25
C THR A 162 19.77 -3.39 12.62
N GLN A 163 18.45 -3.27 12.67
CA GLN A 163 17.71 -3.17 13.92
C GLN A 163 18.10 -4.31 14.87
N ASP A 164 18.69 -3.92 15.99
CA ASP A 164 18.99 -4.78 17.13
C ASP A 164 18.62 -4.02 18.40
N LEU A 165 17.88 -4.67 19.29
CA LEU A 165 17.43 -4.07 20.54
C LEU A 165 18.57 -3.87 21.57
N LYS A 166 19.69 -4.56 21.38
CA LYS A 166 20.83 -4.59 22.32
C LYS A 166 21.98 -3.67 21.92
N SER A 167 22.10 -3.33 20.63
CA SER A 167 23.24 -2.54 20.15
C SER A 167 22.92 -1.06 20.05
N LYS A 168 23.89 -0.21 20.41
CA LYS A 168 23.84 1.23 20.14
C LYS A 168 24.04 1.47 18.65
N ILE A 169 23.23 2.36 18.10
CA ILE A 169 23.35 2.76 16.69
C ILE A 169 24.54 3.71 16.55
N PRO A 170 25.52 3.40 15.68
CA PRO A 170 26.62 4.32 15.39
C PRO A 170 26.13 5.63 14.79
N ASP A 171 26.70 6.75 15.23
CA ASP A 171 26.26 8.09 14.77
C ASP A 171 26.50 8.34 13.27
N ASP A 172 27.44 7.64 12.66
CA ASP A 172 27.79 7.71 11.26
C ASP A 172 27.01 6.72 10.37
N THR A 173 25.96 6.07 10.92
CA THR A 173 25.08 5.17 10.18
C THR A 173 24.40 5.88 9.03
N ASP A 174 24.55 5.32 7.81
CA ASP A 174 23.90 5.78 6.58
C ASP A 174 22.52 5.16 6.40
N ILE A 175 22.46 3.85 6.61
CA ILE A 175 21.25 3.05 6.38
C ILE A 175 20.87 2.33 7.66
N TYR A 176 19.61 2.46 8.05
CA TYR A 176 19.01 1.69 9.15
C TYR A 176 18.02 0.68 8.59
N ILE A 177 18.31 -0.62 8.72
CA ILE A 177 17.40 -1.68 8.25
C ILE A 177 16.52 -2.14 9.40
N VAL A 178 15.21 -2.10 9.19
CA VAL A 178 14.21 -2.61 10.14
C VAL A 178 14.04 -4.11 9.92
N ASN A 179 14.42 -4.89 10.91
CA ASN A 179 14.36 -6.36 10.89
C ASN A 179 13.20 -6.89 11.73
N ALA A 180 11.99 -6.33 11.53
CA ALA A 180 10.79 -6.74 12.24
C ALA A 180 9.53 -6.49 11.42
N TYR A 181 8.57 -7.43 11.50
CA TYR A 181 7.25 -7.24 10.88
C TYR A 181 6.36 -6.28 11.71
N GLY A 182 5.40 -5.64 11.04
CA GLY A 182 4.37 -4.82 11.70
C GLY A 182 4.82 -3.46 12.23
N LYS A 183 6.10 -3.10 12.09
CA LYS A 183 6.68 -1.87 12.65
C LYS A 183 6.61 -0.65 11.72
N THR A 184 6.12 -0.78 10.50
CA THR A 184 6.13 0.26 9.46
C THR A 184 5.60 1.61 9.95
N LYS A 185 4.44 1.59 10.63
CA LYS A 185 3.77 2.80 11.17
C LYS A 185 4.64 3.58 12.16
N SER A 186 5.37 2.87 12.99
CA SER A 186 6.23 3.48 14.01
C SER A 186 7.31 4.36 13.38
N PHE A 187 7.83 3.96 12.22
CA PHE A 187 8.86 4.69 11.49
C PHE A 187 8.31 5.84 10.63
N TYR A 188 7.07 5.75 10.13
CA TYR A 188 6.46 6.82 9.33
C TYR A 188 6.33 8.14 10.09
N ASN A 189 6.21 8.12 11.42
CA ASN A 189 6.17 9.31 12.25
C ASN A 189 7.46 10.17 12.18
N TYR A 190 8.59 9.55 11.80
CA TYR A 190 9.90 10.21 11.72
C TYR A 190 10.31 10.58 10.31
N CYS A 191 9.50 10.19 9.31
CA CYS A 191 9.81 10.37 7.90
C CYS A 191 8.86 11.36 7.25
N LYS A 192 9.40 12.39 6.59
CA LYS A 192 8.58 13.28 5.75
C LYS A 192 8.30 12.68 4.37
N SER A 193 9.08 11.70 3.95
CA SER A 193 9.03 11.09 2.63
C SER A 193 9.22 9.59 2.70
N VAL A 194 8.43 8.85 1.93
CA VAL A 194 8.46 7.39 1.89
C VAL A 194 8.47 6.93 0.43
N PHE A 195 9.44 6.10 0.06
CA PHE A 195 9.39 5.30 -1.15
C PHE A 195 8.67 3.98 -0.83
N LEU A 196 7.66 3.64 -1.61
CA LEU A 196 6.92 2.38 -1.48
C LEU A 196 7.39 1.37 -2.51
N GLY A 197 7.95 0.28 -2.01
CA GLY A 197 8.49 -0.80 -2.80
C GLY A 197 7.44 -1.65 -3.52
N GLY A 198 7.91 -2.68 -4.25
CA GLY A 198 7.08 -3.47 -5.15
C GLY A 198 6.53 -2.65 -6.32
N SER A 199 7.09 -1.46 -6.53
CA SER A 199 6.61 -0.50 -7.51
C SER A 199 7.58 -0.24 -8.67
N ILE A 200 8.88 -0.53 -8.48
CA ILE A 200 9.87 -0.56 -9.57
C ILE A 200 9.79 -1.91 -10.30
N ILE A 201 9.72 -2.99 -9.53
CA ILE A 201 9.50 -4.33 -10.08
C ILE A 201 8.02 -4.53 -10.44
N ASN A 202 7.72 -5.52 -11.27
CA ASN A 202 6.35 -5.81 -11.72
C ASN A 202 5.55 -6.59 -10.66
N HIS A 203 5.39 -6.00 -9.46
CA HIS A 203 4.62 -6.57 -8.34
C HIS A 203 3.25 -5.90 -8.15
N GLY A 204 3.05 -4.70 -8.69
CA GLY A 204 1.78 -3.96 -8.61
C GLY A 204 1.70 -2.96 -7.47
N GLY A 205 2.80 -2.70 -6.75
CA GLY A 205 2.90 -1.69 -5.70
C GLY A 205 2.29 -2.09 -4.36
N GLN A 206 2.47 -1.22 -3.36
CA GLN A 206 1.94 -1.36 -1.99
C GLN A 206 0.90 -0.27 -1.69
N ASN A 207 0.07 -0.48 -0.65
CA ASN A 207 -0.96 0.48 -0.25
C ASN A 207 -0.33 1.80 0.27
N PRO A 208 -0.54 2.94 -0.40
CA PRO A 208 0.08 4.20 -0.01
C PRO A 208 -0.70 4.97 1.06
N LEU A 209 -1.93 4.58 1.39
CA LEU A 209 -2.80 5.34 2.30
C LEU A 209 -2.25 5.41 3.71
N GLU A 210 -1.60 4.35 4.18
CA GLU A 210 -1.00 4.32 5.50
C GLU A 210 0.05 5.43 5.64
N ALA A 211 1.05 5.45 4.77
CA ALA A 211 2.08 6.50 4.77
C ALA A 211 1.48 7.92 4.59
N ALA A 212 0.47 8.06 3.73
CA ALA A 212 -0.22 9.34 3.51
C ALA A 212 -0.92 9.87 4.77
N ARG A 213 -1.56 8.99 5.56
CA ARG A 213 -2.20 9.36 6.83
C ARG A 213 -1.19 9.79 7.90
N PHE A 214 -0.01 9.20 7.91
CA PHE A 214 1.10 9.69 8.76
C PHE A 214 1.72 11.01 8.28
N GLY A 215 1.27 11.55 7.16
CA GLY A 215 1.72 12.84 6.64
C GLY A 215 2.94 12.76 5.75
N CYS A 216 3.30 11.56 5.30
CA CYS A 216 4.43 11.38 4.40
C CYS A 216 4.08 11.76 2.96
N LYS A 217 5.05 12.35 2.26
CA LYS A 217 5.06 12.40 0.79
C LYS A 217 5.50 11.05 0.25
N ILE A 218 4.90 10.61 -0.84
CA ILE A 218 5.09 9.26 -1.35
C ILE A 218 5.83 9.27 -2.67
N LEU A 219 6.81 8.38 -2.79
CA LEU A 219 7.52 8.05 -4.02
C LEU A 219 7.17 6.62 -4.41
N HIS A 220 6.99 6.38 -5.69
CA HIS A 220 6.69 5.04 -6.21
C HIS A 220 7.20 4.88 -7.64
N GLY A 221 7.48 3.64 -8.03
CA GLY A 221 7.79 3.28 -9.41
C GLY A 221 6.55 3.29 -10.32
N PRO A 222 6.70 2.84 -11.57
CA PRO A 222 5.60 2.79 -12.54
C PRO A 222 4.57 1.71 -12.24
N ASN A 223 4.93 0.65 -11.53
CA ASN A 223 4.11 -0.55 -11.36
C ASN A 223 3.26 -0.45 -10.08
N VAL A 224 2.09 0.16 -10.17
CA VAL A 224 1.16 0.37 -9.05
C VAL A 224 -0.25 -0.11 -9.35
N SER A 225 -0.38 -1.09 -10.23
CA SER A 225 -1.67 -1.60 -10.72
C SER A 225 -2.60 -2.06 -9.61
N ASN A 226 -2.06 -2.56 -8.47
CA ASN A 226 -2.85 -3.00 -7.34
C ASN A 226 -3.59 -1.87 -6.60
N PHE A 227 -3.14 -0.62 -6.77
CA PHE A 227 -3.66 0.55 -6.06
C PHE A 227 -3.79 1.76 -7.00
N LYS A 228 -4.01 1.53 -8.31
CA LYS A 228 -4.03 2.55 -9.35
C LYS A 228 -4.89 3.77 -8.97
N GLU A 229 -6.12 3.53 -8.53
CA GLU A 229 -7.06 4.59 -8.16
C GLU A 229 -6.56 5.43 -6.98
N ILE A 230 -5.94 4.76 -5.99
CA ILE A 230 -5.41 5.42 -4.80
C ILE A 230 -4.21 6.29 -5.18
N TYR A 231 -3.28 5.78 -6.00
CA TYR A 231 -2.14 6.57 -6.48
C TYR A 231 -2.59 7.72 -7.37
N THR A 232 -3.60 7.53 -8.23
CA THR A 232 -4.19 8.62 -9.03
C THR A 232 -4.73 9.73 -8.11
N PHE A 233 -5.52 9.37 -7.09
CA PHE A 233 -6.03 10.33 -6.11
C PHE A 233 -4.90 11.05 -5.37
N LEU A 234 -3.87 10.34 -4.92
CA LEU A 234 -2.74 10.94 -4.20
C LEU A 234 -1.90 11.85 -5.09
N ASN A 235 -1.74 11.51 -6.36
CA ASN A 235 -1.02 12.32 -7.34
C ASN A 235 -1.77 13.63 -7.63
N GLN A 236 -3.08 13.58 -7.89
CA GLN A 236 -3.93 14.76 -8.07
C GLN A 236 -3.88 15.71 -6.86
N ASN A 237 -3.70 15.18 -5.66
CA ASN A 237 -3.52 15.98 -4.43
C ASN A 237 -2.04 16.31 -4.12
N LYS A 238 -1.10 16.09 -5.06
CA LYS A 238 0.34 16.38 -4.94
C LYS A 238 1.02 15.70 -3.74
N ILE A 239 0.54 14.51 -3.37
CA ILE A 239 1.08 13.69 -2.26
C ILE A 239 2.03 12.62 -2.78
N SER A 240 1.71 12.00 -3.91
CA SER A 240 2.57 11.00 -4.53
C SER A 240 3.29 11.54 -5.75
N SER A 241 4.43 10.93 -6.07
CA SER A 241 5.23 11.21 -7.26
C SER A 241 5.80 9.90 -7.82
N LYS A 242 5.58 9.68 -9.11
CA LYS A 242 6.19 8.57 -9.84
C LYS A 242 7.67 8.84 -10.09
N ILE A 243 8.51 7.82 -9.91
CA ILE A 243 9.94 7.87 -10.22
C ILE A 243 10.30 6.78 -11.22
N THR A 244 11.32 7.04 -12.03
CA THR A 244 11.82 6.11 -13.06
C THR A 244 13.35 5.91 -12.97
N SER A 245 14.05 6.69 -12.15
CA SER A 245 15.48 6.56 -11.96
C SER A 245 15.94 7.06 -10.57
N PRO A 246 17.11 6.60 -10.08
CA PRO A 246 17.69 7.10 -8.82
C PRO A 246 17.89 8.63 -8.85
N LYS A 247 18.36 9.20 -9.96
CA LYS A 247 18.59 10.65 -10.13
C LYS A 247 17.28 11.45 -10.01
N MET A 248 16.19 10.94 -10.60
CA MET A 248 14.86 11.55 -10.44
C MET A 248 14.38 11.49 -9.00
N MET A 249 14.56 10.33 -8.35
CA MET A 249 14.15 10.11 -6.95
C MET A 249 14.90 11.08 -6.03
N SER A 250 16.21 11.24 -6.17
CA SER A 250 17.02 12.17 -5.39
C SER A 250 16.53 13.62 -5.55
N LYS A 251 16.28 14.09 -6.78
CA LYS A 251 15.74 15.42 -7.05
C LYS A 251 14.39 15.67 -6.36
N ILE A 252 13.49 14.66 -6.37
CA ILE A 252 12.17 14.79 -5.73
C ILE A 252 12.32 14.79 -4.21
N LEU A 253 13.18 13.95 -3.63
CA LEU A 253 13.44 13.93 -2.19
C LEU A 253 13.99 15.27 -1.68
N VAL A 254 14.91 15.92 -2.42
CA VAL A 254 15.37 17.28 -2.09
C VAL A 254 14.19 18.25 -1.99
N LYS A 255 13.26 18.22 -2.97
CA LYS A 255 12.05 19.05 -2.93
C LYS A 255 11.13 18.69 -1.76
N PHE A 256 11.06 17.42 -1.36
CA PHE A 256 10.23 16.99 -0.24
C PHE A 256 10.81 17.38 1.12
N PHE A 257 12.13 17.38 1.25
CA PHE A 257 12.80 17.83 2.47
C PHE A 257 12.56 19.31 2.79
N SER A 258 12.38 20.15 1.77
CA SER A 258 12.08 21.57 1.95
C SER A 258 10.60 21.89 2.17
N LYS A 259 9.69 20.92 1.90
CA LYS A 259 8.24 21.13 2.01
C LYS A 259 7.71 20.69 3.36
N LYS A 260 6.58 21.31 3.78
CA LYS A 260 5.78 20.85 4.92
C LYS A 260 5.21 19.43 4.65
N SER A 261 4.93 18.68 5.71
CA SER A 261 4.24 17.38 5.64
C SER A 261 2.87 17.53 4.96
N VAL A 262 2.24 16.41 4.63
CA VAL A 262 0.88 16.38 4.04
C VAL A 262 -0.09 17.14 4.94
N SER A 263 -0.88 18.05 4.36
CA SER A 263 -1.76 18.91 5.11
C SER A 263 -2.89 18.13 5.80
N ASN A 264 -3.36 18.61 6.95
CA ASN A 264 -4.51 18.02 7.64
C ASN A 264 -5.78 18.01 6.78
N LYS A 265 -5.93 18.98 5.86
CA LYS A 265 -7.05 19.02 4.89
C LYS A 265 -7.08 17.75 4.02
N VAL A 266 -5.92 17.27 3.55
CA VAL A 266 -5.85 16.05 2.73
C VAL A 266 -6.09 14.80 3.57
N LYS A 267 -5.57 14.75 4.79
CA LYS A 267 -5.86 13.64 5.72
C LYS A 267 -7.36 13.53 5.99
N LYS A 268 -8.03 14.65 6.27
CA LYS A 268 -9.49 14.71 6.42
C LYS A 268 -10.21 14.21 5.16
N LYS A 269 -9.74 14.60 3.96
CA LYS A 269 -10.32 14.18 2.70
C LYS A 269 -10.21 12.63 2.51
N ILE A 270 -9.06 12.03 2.83
CA ILE A 270 -8.88 10.57 2.81
C ILE A 270 -9.89 9.90 3.75
N ASN A 271 -10.01 10.39 4.99
CA ASN A 271 -10.92 9.83 5.98
C ASN A 271 -12.40 9.98 5.57
N ASN A 272 -12.79 11.14 5.05
CA ASN A 272 -14.15 11.39 4.58
C ASN A 272 -14.55 10.44 3.42
N ILE A 273 -13.63 10.21 2.47
CA ILE A 273 -13.84 9.22 1.39
C ILE A 273 -14.05 7.85 2.00
N GLY A 274 -13.19 7.43 2.91
CA GLY A 274 -13.30 6.14 3.57
C GLY A 274 -14.61 5.95 4.33
N GLN A 275 -15.01 6.96 5.11
CA GLN A 275 -16.27 6.93 5.87
C GLN A 275 -17.49 6.85 4.95
N LYS A 276 -17.49 7.62 3.85
CA LYS A 276 -18.58 7.55 2.84
C LYS A 276 -18.71 6.15 2.24
N ILE A 277 -17.58 5.54 1.84
CA ILE A 277 -17.56 4.19 1.27
C ILE A 277 -18.10 3.18 2.29
N LEU A 278 -17.64 3.26 3.53
CA LEU A 278 -18.06 2.36 4.61
C LEU A 278 -19.57 2.47 4.89
N ASN A 279 -20.07 3.70 5.03
CA ASN A 279 -21.49 3.94 5.33
C ASN A 279 -22.40 3.42 4.22
N VAL A 280 -22.06 3.66 2.95
CA VAL A 280 -22.84 3.15 1.82
C VAL A 280 -22.80 1.63 1.80
N THR A 281 -21.62 1.02 1.97
CA THR A 281 -21.49 -0.45 2.00
C THR A 281 -22.33 -1.06 3.12
N TYR A 282 -22.25 -0.49 4.33
CA TYR A 282 -23.01 -0.97 5.49
C TYR A 282 -24.54 -0.84 5.28
N LYS A 283 -25.00 0.31 4.77
CA LYS A 283 -26.41 0.55 4.47
C LYS A 283 -26.98 -0.50 3.51
N GLU A 284 -26.30 -0.73 2.40
CA GLU A 284 -26.77 -1.65 1.36
C GLU A 284 -26.73 -3.13 1.81
N VAL A 285 -25.70 -3.50 2.60
CA VAL A 285 -25.66 -4.84 3.22
C VAL A 285 -26.85 -5.05 4.15
N ASN A 286 -27.15 -4.09 5.02
CA ASN A 286 -28.28 -4.18 5.95
C ASN A 286 -29.62 -4.25 5.22
N LEU A 287 -29.80 -3.47 4.14
CA LEU A 287 -31.02 -3.53 3.33
C LEU A 287 -31.19 -4.92 2.69
N LEU A 288 -30.12 -5.51 2.18
CA LEU A 288 -30.18 -6.85 1.60
C LEU A 288 -30.52 -7.90 2.67
N LEU A 289 -29.87 -7.85 3.83
CA LEU A 289 -30.11 -8.82 4.90
C LEU A 289 -31.52 -8.73 5.49
N LYS A 290 -32.12 -7.54 5.57
CA LYS A 290 -33.52 -7.36 6.01
C LYS A 290 -34.55 -7.91 5.03
N ASN A 291 -34.24 -7.93 3.74
CA ASN A 291 -35.14 -8.42 2.69
C ASN A 291 -35.02 -9.94 2.44
N GLU A 292 -33.98 -10.57 3.00
CA GLU A 292 -33.70 -12.01 2.86
C GLU A 292 -34.08 -12.81 4.14
N ILE A 293 -34.53 -12.12 5.21
CA ILE A 293 -35.11 -12.67 6.44
C ILE A 293 -36.62 -12.51 6.35
#